data_72f4b763af5e1a79aae2ac95b364a1a5
#
_entry.id   72f4b763af5e1a79aae2ac95b364a1a5
#
_cell.length_a   1.000
_cell.length_b   1.000
_cell.length_c   1.000
_cell.angle_alpha   90.00
_cell.angle_beta   90.00
_cell.angle_gamma   90.00
#
_symmetry.space_group_name_H-M   'P 1'
#
loop_
_entity.id
_entity.type
_entity.pdbx_description
1 polymer ?
#
loop_
_entity_poly.entity_id
_entity_poly.type
_entity_poly.pdbx_seq_one_letter_code
_entity_poly.pdbx_strand_id
1 'polypeptide(L)'
;MKHAIIAAGLAALALAGCQTNAGGPGASSYYDCGGGTRLKVDYLKGNRVSVQMNDNAPVILPADGAASGAKYMSATHQFWSKGDEATWTVGRMMPMTCQKLAVPRM
;
A
#
# COMPACT_ATOMS: atom_id res chain seq x y z
N MET A 1 -17.43 -37.92 23.86
CA MET A 1 -17.34 -37.40 23.55
C MET A 1 -17.11 -36.51 22.90
N LYS A 2 -17.13 -36.35 22.59
CA LYS A 2 -16.96 -35.56 22.06
C LYS A 2 -16.51 -34.57 21.89
N HIS A 3 -16.44 -34.26 21.97
CA HIS A 3 -16.14 -33.23 21.83
C HIS A 3 -15.25 -32.63 21.48
N ALA A 4 -15.11 -32.41 21.85
CA ALA A 4 -14.16 -31.78 21.68
C ALA A 4 -13.93 -31.34 20.48
N ILE A 5 -14.03 -31.60 20.18
CA ILE A 5 -13.81 -31.30 19.11
C ILE A 5 -13.77 -30.16 18.67
N ILE A 6 -14.20 -29.80 19.01
CA ILE A 6 -14.20 -28.71 18.68
C ILE A 6 -13.33 -27.94 18.44
N ALA A 7 -13.02 -27.85 19.16
CA ALA A 7 -12.08 -27.10 19.08
C ALA A 7 -11.74 -26.73 17.90
N ALA A 8 -11.54 -27.40 17.57
CA ALA A 8 -11.16 -27.16 16.41
C ALA A 8 -11.44 -25.91 15.94
N GLY A 9 -12.28 -25.77 15.92
CA GLY A 9 -12.50 -24.63 15.33
C GLY A 9 -11.64 -23.62 15.50
N LEU A 10 -11.54 -23.52 16.23
CA LEU A 10 -10.83 -22.53 16.42
C LEU A 10 -9.88 -22.18 15.70
N ALA A 11 -9.40 -22.78 15.82
CA ALA A 11 -8.28 -22.57 15.17
C ALA A 11 -8.57 -21.77 14.05
N ALA A 12 -9.36 -22.11 13.53
CA ALA A 12 -9.59 -21.42 12.42
C ALA A 12 -9.33 -20.07 12.53
N LEU A 13 -9.65 -19.66 13.35
CA LEU A 13 -9.48 -18.43 13.41
C LEU A 13 -8.35 -17.90 13.17
N ALA A 14 -7.73 -18.33 13.66
CA ALA A 14 -6.54 -17.80 13.55
C ALA A 14 -6.36 -17.27 12.26
N LEU A 15 -6.56 -17.85 11.55
CA LEU A 15 -6.30 -17.40 10.40
C LEU A 15 -6.71 -16.18 10.14
N ALA A 16 -7.50 -15.99 10.59
CA ALA A 16 -7.96 -14.80 10.31
C ALA A 16 -6.97 -13.80 10.27
N GLY A 17 -6.39 -13.63 11.10
CA GLY A 17 -5.58 -12.57 11.13
C GLY A 17 -4.78 -12.37 10.06
N CYS A 18 -4.49 -13.25 9.53
CA CYS A 18 -3.62 -13.04 8.63
C CYS A 18 -3.82 -12.15 7.64
N GLN A 19 -4.78 -11.98 7.25
CA GLN A 19 -4.86 -11.19 6.23
C GLN A 19 -4.77 -9.84 6.36
N THR A 20 -4.53 -9.45 7.32
CA THR A 20 -4.48 -8.15 7.39
C THR A 20 -3.40 -7.42 6.91
N ASN A 21 -2.44 -7.85 6.62
CA ASN A 21 -1.40 -7.07 6.26
C ASN A 21 -1.35 -6.61 5.05
N ALA A 22 -1.21 -5.62 4.81
CA ALA A 22 -1.15 -5.06 3.64
C ALA A 22 0.04 -4.57 3.09
N GLY A 23 1.00 -4.41 3.54
CA GLY A 23 2.18 -3.85 2.96
C GLY A 23 3.26 -4.79 2.55
N GLY A 24 2.99 -6.03 2.53
CA GLY A 24 4.08 -6.94 2.21
C GLY A 24 4.40 -7.01 0.74
N PRO A 25 5.53 -7.59 0.39
CA PRO A 25 5.88 -7.75 -1.01
C PRO A 25 4.79 -8.50 -1.76
N GLY A 26 4.51 -8.06 -2.94
CA GLY A 26 3.45 -8.65 -3.73
C GLY A 26 2.10 -8.02 -3.50
N ALA A 27 1.96 -7.17 -2.51
CA ALA A 27 0.68 -6.51 -2.28
C ALA A 27 0.60 -5.25 -3.12
N SER A 28 -0.60 -4.78 -3.34
CA SER A 28 -0.82 -3.55 -4.09
C SER A 28 -1.83 -2.69 -3.36
N SER A 29 -1.69 -1.40 -3.49
CA SER A 29 -2.66 -0.44 -2.97
C SER A 29 -3.03 0.52 -4.08
N TYR A 30 -4.23 1.05 -4.01
CA TYR A 30 -4.71 1.98 -5.02
C TYR A 30 -5.17 3.26 -4.35
N TYR A 31 -4.88 4.39 -4.96
CA TYR A 31 -5.20 5.68 -4.38
C TYR A 31 -5.85 6.58 -5.41
N ASP A 32 -6.72 7.48 -4.94
CA ASP A 32 -7.35 8.47 -5.79
C ASP A 32 -6.85 9.82 -5.30
N CYS A 33 -6.17 10.55 -6.17
CA CYS A 33 -5.59 11.84 -5.81
C CYS A 33 -6.45 13.00 -6.28
N GLY A 34 -7.61 12.72 -6.84
CA GLY A 34 -8.47 13.79 -7.32
C GLY A 34 -8.10 14.19 -8.74
N GLY A 35 -9.01 14.88 -9.39
CA GLY A 35 -8.72 15.40 -10.71
C GLY A 35 -8.41 14.36 -11.76
N GLY A 36 -8.84 13.14 -11.55
CA GLY A 36 -8.54 12.10 -12.53
C GLY A 36 -7.21 11.42 -12.32
N THR A 37 -6.49 11.76 -11.28
CA THR A 37 -5.20 11.13 -11.01
C THR A 37 -5.36 9.97 -10.07
N ARG A 38 -4.87 8.81 -10.47
CA ARG A 38 -4.91 7.62 -9.64
C ARG A 38 -3.56 6.97 -9.59
N LEU A 39 -3.27 6.33 -8.48
CA LEU A 39 -2.00 5.66 -8.30
C LEU A 39 -2.22 4.18 -8.04
N LYS A 40 -1.35 3.37 -8.61
CA LYS A 40 -1.25 1.97 -8.25
C LYS A 40 0.11 1.79 -7.61
N VAL A 41 0.14 1.31 -6.39
CA VAL A 41 1.38 1.17 -5.65
C VAL A 41 1.61 -0.30 -5.39
N ASP A 42 2.67 -0.84 -5.95
CA ASP A 42 3.03 -2.24 -5.75
C ASP A 42 4.19 -2.30 -4.77
N TYR A 43 4.08 -3.13 -3.75
CA TYR A 43 5.12 -3.26 -2.75
C TYR A 43 6.11 -4.33 -3.18
N LEU A 44 7.38 -3.96 -3.22
CA LEU A 44 8.41 -4.82 -3.75
C LEU A 44 9.35 -5.27 -2.63
N LYS A 45 10.13 -6.28 -2.91
CA LYS A 45 11.12 -6.72 -1.96
C LYS A 45 12.16 -5.65 -1.78
N GLY A 46 12.78 -5.60 -0.64
CA GLY A 46 13.84 -4.63 -0.40
C GLY A 46 13.32 -3.28 0.01
N ASN A 47 12.12 -3.23 0.56
CA ASN A 47 11.57 -1.97 1.02
C ASN A 47 11.52 -0.93 -0.08
N ARG A 48 10.93 -1.30 -1.18
CA ARG A 48 10.75 -0.38 -2.30
C ARG A 48 9.31 -0.46 -2.75
N VAL A 49 8.86 0.53 -3.48
CA VAL A 49 7.53 0.49 -4.07
C VAL A 49 7.65 0.89 -5.53
N SER A 50 6.73 0.39 -6.32
CA SER A 50 6.57 0.81 -7.70
C SER A 50 5.28 1.59 -7.76
N VAL A 51 5.34 2.85 -8.13
CA VAL A 51 4.17 3.71 -8.17
C VAL A 51 3.86 4.06 -9.61
N GLN A 52 2.67 3.72 -10.06
CA GLN A 52 2.23 4.04 -11.41
C GLN A 52 1.11 5.07 -11.33
N MET A 53 1.30 6.21 -11.96
CA MET A 53 0.29 7.23 -11.99
C MET A 53 -0.46 7.12 -13.29
N ASN A 54 -1.74 6.80 -13.21
CA ASN A 54 -2.58 6.60 -14.39
C ASN A 54 -1.93 5.58 -15.32
N ASP A 55 -1.77 5.91 -16.58
CA ASP A 55 -1.17 4.98 -17.53
C ASP A 55 0.29 5.26 -17.80
N ASN A 56 0.92 6.08 -16.98
CA ASN A 56 2.32 6.37 -17.19
C ASN A 56 3.20 5.21 -16.75
N ALA A 57 4.45 5.24 -17.12
CA ALA A 57 5.36 4.19 -16.70
C ALA A 57 5.55 4.26 -15.19
N PRO A 58 5.63 3.13 -14.53
CA PRO A 58 5.82 3.16 -13.09
C PRO A 58 7.21 3.61 -12.70
N VAL A 59 7.33 4.19 -11.51
CA VAL A 59 8.63 4.57 -10.99
C VAL A 59 8.88 3.77 -9.72
N ILE A 60 10.11 3.40 -9.49
CA ILE A 60 10.48 2.61 -8.34
C ILE A 60 11.15 3.51 -7.32
N LEU A 61 10.64 3.48 -6.10
CA LEU A 61 11.14 4.34 -5.04
C LEU A 61 11.59 3.50 -3.86
N PRO A 62 12.79 3.76 -3.35
CA PRO A 62 13.25 3.08 -2.15
C PRO A 62 12.67 3.73 -0.91
N ALA A 63 12.60 2.97 0.16
CA ALA A 63 12.06 3.48 1.40
C ALA A 63 13.01 4.50 2.02
N ASP A 64 12.42 5.53 2.62
CA ASP A 64 13.17 6.49 3.40
C ASP A 64 12.80 6.18 4.85
N GLY A 65 13.66 5.52 5.54
CA GLY A 65 13.33 5.01 6.85
C GLY A 65 13.28 6.04 7.95
N ALA A 66 13.54 7.29 7.65
CA ALA A 66 13.56 8.26 8.71
C ALA A 66 12.21 8.89 8.99
N ALA A 67 11.23 8.67 8.19
CA ALA A 67 9.95 9.34 8.36
C ALA A 67 8.95 8.45 9.09
N SER A 68 7.98 9.08 9.72
CA SER A 68 6.91 8.31 10.30
C SER A 68 5.97 7.89 9.17
N GLY A 69 5.31 6.78 9.33
CA GLY A 69 4.52 6.26 8.24
C GLY A 69 5.41 5.57 7.24
N ALA A 70 4.94 5.38 6.06
CA ALA A 70 5.71 4.71 5.02
C ALA A 70 6.08 5.73 3.94
N LYS A 71 7.32 6.14 3.93
CA LYS A 71 7.78 7.14 2.99
C LYS A 71 8.79 6.53 2.04
N TYR A 72 8.58 6.75 0.75
CA TYR A 72 9.46 6.25 -0.28
C TYR A 72 9.79 7.41 -1.20
N MET A 73 11.04 7.57 -1.59
CA MET A 73 11.37 8.72 -2.41
C MET A 73 12.61 8.51 -3.24
N SER A 74 12.67 9.24 -4.32
CA SER A 74 13.86 9.32 -5.15
C SER A 74 14.12 10.79 -5.38
N ALA A 75 15.07 11.10 -6.26
CA ALA A 75 15.35 12.50 -6.56
C ALA A 75 14.20 13.19 -7.25
N THR A 76 13.28 12.44 -7.86
CA THR A 76 12.23 13.04 -8.66
C THR A 76 10.82 12.78 -8.18
N HIS A 77 10.61 11.84 -7.28
CA HIS A 77 9.26 11.48 -6.85
C HIS A 77 9.24 11.14 -5.38
N GLN A 78 8.10 11.35 -4.74
CA GLN A 78 7.94 10.97 -3.35
C GLN A 78 6.54 10.42 -3.13
N PHE A 79 6.45 9.28 -2.46
CA PHE A 79 5.19 8.69 -2.06
C PHE A 79 5.25 8.47 -0.55
N TRP A 80 4.35 9.10 0.19
CA TRP A 80 4.38 9.02 1.65
C TRP A 80 2.98 8.67 2.13
N SER A 81 2.80 7.47 2.64
CA SER A 81 1.48 7.05 3.08
C SER A 81 1.40 7.01 4.60
N LYS A 82 0.25 7.41 5.10
CA LYS A 82 -0.05 7.36 6.51
C LYS A 82 -1.49 6.91 6.62
N GLY A 83 -1.70 5.69 7.08
CA GLY A 83 -3.05 5.16 7.15
C GLY A 83 -3.67 5.09 5.77
N ASP A 84 -4.85 5.64 5.62
CA ASP A 84 -5.55 5.59 4.34
C ASP A 84 -5.29 6.81 3.48
N GLU A 85 -4.34 7.63 3.87
CA GLU A 85 -4.04 8.81 3.10
C GLU A 85 -2.60 8.76 2.64
N ALA A 86 -2.31 9.31 1.50
CA ALA A 86 -0.93 9.37 1.02
C ALA A 86 -0.70 10.70 0.33
N THR A 87 0.55 11.11 0.29
CA THR A 87 0.96 12.31 -0.42
C THR A 87 1.84 11.87 -1.59
N TRP A 88 1.54 12.37 -2.76
CA TRP A 88 2.30 12.05 -3.96
C TRP A 88 2.88 13.33 -4.52
N THR A 89 4.19 13.34 -4.71
CA THR A 89 4.88 14.53 -5.21
C THR A 89 5.72 14.13 -6.42
N VAL A 90 5.61 14.90 -7.49
CA VAL A 90 6.36 14.65 -8.70
C VAL A 90 7.23 15.87 -8.96
N GLY A 91 8.54 15.69 -8.91
CA GLY A 91 9.45 16.79 -9.18
C GLY A 91 9.23 17.95 -8.24
N ARG A 92 9.05 19.11 -8.79
CA ARG A 92 8.82 20.29 -7.96
C ARG A 92 7.36 20.68 -7.90
N MET A 93 6.47 19.81 -8.34
CA MET A 93 5.06 20.15 -8.30
C MET A 93 4.56 20.09 -6.88
N MET A 94 3.44 20.75 -6.63
CA MET A 94 2.85 20.70 -5.31
C MET A 94 2.42 19.30 -4.98
N PRO A 95 2.56 18.90 -3.73
CA PRO A 95 2.14 17.56 -3.35
C PRO A 95 0.64 17.39 -3.53
N MET A 96 0.24 16.20 -3.93
CA MET A 96 -1.17 15.86 -4.03
C MET A 96 -1.54 14.95 -2.88
N THR A 97 -2.69 15.19 -2.29
CA THR A 97 -3.19 14.32 -1.23
C THR A 97 -4.08 13.28 -1.85
N CYS A 98 -3.80 12.03 -1.55
CA CYS A 98 -4.50 10.91 -2.16
C CYS A 98 -5.19 10.07 -1.10
N GLN A 99 -6.34 9.50 -1.44
CA GLN A 99 -7.09 8.66 -0.53
C GLN A 99 -7.04 7.22 -1.01
N LYS A 100 -6.81 6.31 -0.09
CA LYS A 100 -6.73 4.91 -0.45
C LYS A 100 -8.08 4.39 -0.85
N LEU A 101 -8.12 3.64 -1.91
CA LEU A 101 -9.35 3.06 -2.39
C LEU A 101 -9.49 1.64 -1.90
N ALA A 102 -10.72 1.18 -1.79
CA ALA A 102 -10.92 -0.22 -1.48
C ALA A 102 -10.34 -1.04 -2.61
N VAL A 103 -9.88 -2.20 -2.28
CA VAL A 103 -9.29 -3.04 -3.29
C VAL A 103 -10.32 -3.38 -4.32
N PRO A 104 -10.02 -3.18 -5.58
CA PRO A 104 -10.98 -3.48 -6.61
C PRO A 104 -11.32 -4.94 -6.60
N ARG A 105 -12.55 -5.24 -6.90
CA ARG A 105 -12.87 -6.54 -6.98
C ARG A 105 -12.87 -6.91 -8.31
N MET A 106 -12.35 -7.83 -8.66
CA MET A 106 -12.28 -8.19 -10.01
C MET A 106 -13.22 -9.21 -10.35
#